data_fad56331aba752818d3d94c3f8013eaa
#
_entry.id   fad56331aba752818d3d94c3f8013eaa
#
_cell.length_a   1.000
_cell.length_b   1.000
_cell.length_c   1.000
_cell.angle_alpha   90.00
_cell.angle_beta   90.00
_cell.angle_gamma   90.00
#
_symmetry.space_group_name_H-M   'P 1'
#
loop_
_entity.id
_entity.type
_entity.pdbx_description
1 polymer ?
#
loop_
_entity_poly.entity_id
_entity_poly.type
_entity_poly.pdbx_seq_one_letter_code
_entity_poly.pdbx_strand_id
1 'polypeptide(L)'
;MKYLLLLFVSIPVLGQKSVLDTYIATAFQQNITVQQKSIQVEKAMIALKTAQSLYQPNLSFQGAYQSGEGGRSIAFPVGDLLNPVYSTLNALTRTTQFPQISNVETNFFPRNFYDMKVQSTMPIYNKDLSYNKQLQSQQIELQQVDLSLYKRELVKQIKTAYFQYLLSLGLQKVYQNSLHVAQEGKKMNQKLVDNGKALPAYILRADSEIAQIQAQQAEAAKQSDAARMYFNFLLNAPLTQDIQIDFEVDKAIQEVIRTNAGEGNREELNLLAKSISMQETVLKMNESFYLPKLNGFVNLGSQSSNWALNSKSAYYMLGLQLDIPIYAGNRNNLKIKQTQLDLATAKNTLDLTAKQLNLATETAQKGLKSSLVGYQASTKSLEAAVAYQRLIEKGFHEGVNSYLETVDARNQWMNAQINYQLNQFKVLIAAAAYEREAALYPL
;
A
#
# COMPACT_ATOMS: atom_id res chain seq x y z
N MET A 1 -35.81 43.88 -37.35
CA MET A 1 -35.08 42.62 -37.48
C MET A 1 -34.60 42.22 -36.07
N LYS A 2 -35.30 41.24 -35.47
CA LYS A 2 -34.94 40.69 -34.11
C LYS A 2 -34.12 39.43 -34.35
N TYR A 3 -32.85 39.44 -33.94
CA TYR A 3 -31.99 38.23 -33.94
C TYR A 3 -32.30 37.40 -32.69
N LEU A 4 -32.86 36.22 -32.90
CA LEU A 4 -33.10 35.21 -31.87
C LEU A 4 -31.80 34.41 -31.69
N LEU A 5 -31.07 34.63 -30.58
CA LEU A 5 -29.87 33.89 -30.20
C LEU A 5 -30.30 32.57 -29.58
N LEU A 6 -30.17 31.46 -30.32
CA LEU A 6 -30.35 30.11 -29.84
C LEU A 6 -29.10 29.69 -29.02
N LEU A 7 -29.22 29.72 -27.70
CA LEU A 7 -28.25 29.15 -26.77
C LEU A 7 -28.33 27.62 -26.85
N PHE A 8 -27.35 26.99 -27.51
CA PHE A 8 -27.14 25.57 -27.42
C PHE A 8 -26.57 25.26 -26.02
N VAL A 9 -27.42 24.84 -25.10
CA VAL A 9 -27.01 24.20 -23.84
C VAL A 9 -26.51 22.79 -24.18
N SER A 10 -25.21 22.60 -24.28
CA SER A 10 -24.59 21.28 -24.33
C SER A 10 -24.77 20.62 -22.96
N ILE A 11 -25.79 19.78 -22.83
CA ILE A 11 -25.94 18.88 -21.68
C ILE A 11 -24.78 17.88 -21.77
N PRO A 12 -23.87 17.82 -20.78
CA PRO A 12 -22.88 16.75 -20.75
C PRO A 12 -23.69 15.44 -20.64
N VAL A 13 -23.57 14.59 -21.65
CA VAL A 13 -23.99 13.18 -21.56
C VAL A 13 -23.15 12.55 -20.45
N LEU A 14 -23.70 12.51 -19.26
CA LEU A 14 -23.19 11.67 -18.16
C LEU A 14 -23.34 10.23 -18.67
N GLY A 15 -22.25 9.69 -19.24
CA GLY A 15 -22.18 8.28 -19.59
C GLY A 15 -22.56 7.49 -18.33
N GLN A 16 -23.58 6.63 -18.44
CA GLN A 16 -23.97 5.73 -17.35
C GLN A 16 -22.71 4.96 -16.94
N LYS A 17 -22.22 5.22 -15.72
CA LYS A 17 -21.13 4.42 -15.14
C LYS A 17 -21.58 2.96 -15.12
N SER A 18 -20.77 2.07 -15.64
CA SER A 18 -21.08 0.64 -15.59
C SER A 18 -21.21 0.19 -14.10
N VAL A 19 -22.01 -0.81 -13.84
CA VAL A 19 -22.10 -1.42 -12.49
C VAL A 19 -20.72 -1.80 -11.97
N LEU A 20 -19.83 -2.27 -12.84
CA LEU A 20 -18.46 -2.62 -12.50
C LEU A 20 -17.64 -1.39 -12.05
N ASP A 21 -17.80 -0.21 -12.70
CA ASP A 21 -17.13 1.01 -12.25
C ASP A 21 -17.65 1.48 -10.89
N THR A 22 -18.93 1.25 -10.60
CA THR A 22 -19.49 1.52 -9.27
C THR A 22 -18.88 0.62 -8.20
N TYR A 23 -18.69 -0.66 -8.49
CA TYR A 23 -18.00 -1.58 -7.59
C TYR A 23 -16.54 -1.20 -7.36
N ILE A 24 -15.81 -0.77 -8.40
CA ILE A 24 -14.43 -0.29 -8.27
C ILE A 24 -14.38 0.96 -7.37
N ALA A 25 -15.30 1.92 -7.57
CA ALA A 25 -15.37 3.11 -6.73
C ALA A 25 -15.68 2.77 -5.26
N THR A 26 -16.59 1.82 -5.03
CA THR A 26 -16.91 1.31 -3.69
C THR A 26 -15.70 0.65 -3.04
N ALA A 27 -14.95 -0.16 -3.79
CA ALA A 27 -13.75 -0.81 -3.29
C ALA A 27 -12.67 0.22 -2.91
N PHE A 28 -12.49 1.29 -3.67
CA PHE A 28 -11.55 2.36 -3.31
C PHE A 28 -11.88 3.04 -1.97
N GLN A 29 -13.13 3.00 -1.55
CA GLN A 29 -13.57 3.56 -0.26
C GLN A 29 -13.55 2.54 0.87
N GLN A 30 -13.94 1.29 0.61
CA GLN A 30 -14.25 0.31 1.63
C GLN A 30 -13.17 -0.78 1.81
N ASN A 31 -12.32 -1.03 0.80
CA ASN A 31 -11.29 -2.07 0.88
C ASN A 31 -10.30 -1.77 2.00
N ILE A 32 -10.11 -2.74 2.90
CA ILE A 32 -9.28 -2.58 4.11
C ILE A 32 -7.83 -2.25 3.76
N THR A 33 -7.27 -2.83 2.71
CA THR A 33 -5.89 -2.55 2.31
C THR A 33 -5.73 -1.13 1.75
N VAL A 34 -6.74 -0.60 1.03
CA VAL A 34 -6.76 0.81 0.60
C VAL A 34 -6.76 1.72 1.82
N GLN A 35 -7.59 1.42 2.83
CA GLN A 35 -7.63 2.18 4.09
C GLN A 35 -6.28 2.12 4.82
N GLN A 36 -5.67 0.92 4.93
CA GLN A 36 -4.35 0.78 5.54
C GLN A 36 -3.28 1.61 4.84
N LYS A 37 -3.26 1.62 3.50
CA LYS A 37 -2.32 2.44 2.73
C LYS A 37 -2.61 3.94 2.86
N SER A 38 -3.87 4.34 2.94
CA SER A 38 -4.25 5.73 3.23
C SER A 38 -3.77 6.18 4.60
N ILE A 39 -3.86 5.32 5.62
CA ILE A 39 -3.29 5.55 6.96
C ILE A 39 -1.75 5.69 6.89
N GLN A 40 -1.06 4.93 6.03
CA GLN A 40 0.40 5.10 5.86
C GLN A 40 0.75 6.47 5.26
N VAL A 41 -0.06 6.98 4.32
CA VAL A 41 0.10 8.36 3.81
C VAL A 41 -0.11 9.37 4.95
N GLU A 42 -1.13 9.22 5.78
CA GLU A 42 -1.39 10.09 6.91
C GLU A 42 -0.25 10.04 7.94
N LYS A 43 0.26 8.84 8.26
CA LYS A 43 1.46 8.67 9.12
C LYS A 43 2.67 9.43 8.57
N ALA A 44 2.91 9.37 7.26
CA ALA A 44 4.00 10.11 6.62
C ALA A 44 3.78 11.63 6.72
N MET A 45 2.53 12.11 6.60
CA MET A 45 2.20 13.53 6.82
C MET A 45 2.47 13.98 8.26
N ILE A 46 2.17 13.13 9.25
CA ILE A 46 2.48 13.39 10.65
C ILE A 46 4.00 13.40 10.88
N ALA A 47 4.73 12.47 10.26
CA ALA A 47 6.19 12.43 10.34
C ALA A 47 6.83 13.72 9.77
N LEU A 48 6.28 14.27 8.68
CA LEU A 48 6.71 15.57 8.16
C LEU A 48 6.45 16.70 9.18
N LYS A 49 5.27 16.73 9.81
CA LYS A 49 4.98 17.71 10.87
C LYS A 49 5.93 17.57 12.05
N THR A 50 6.27 16.32 12.43
CA THR A 50 7.28 16.05 13.46
C THR A 50 8.66 16.57 13.05
N ALA A 51 9.08 16.35 11.80
CA ALA A 51 10.34 16.90 11.30
C ALA A 51 10.35 18.44 11.26
N GLN A 52 9.21 19.07 10.99
CA GLN A 52 9.04 20.52 11.07
C GLN A 52 9.10 21.04 12.51
N SER A 53 8.57 20.30 13.48
CA SER A 53 8.59 20.69 14.89
C SER A 53 10.00 20.68 15.49
N LEU A 54 10.96 19.98 14.88
CA LEU A 54 12.35 20.00 15.32
C LEU A 54 13.03 21.37 15.17
N TYR A 55 12.44 22.30 14.43
CA TYR A 55 12.89 23.69 14.36
C TYR A 55 12.32 24.58 15.49
N GLN A 56 11.36 24.08 16.25
CA GLN A 56 10.74 24.81 17.33
C GLN A 56 11.58 24.69 18.62
N PRO A 57 11.46 25.65 19.55
CA PRO A 57 12.10 25.52 20.85
C PRO A 57 11.62 24.27 21.59
N ASN A 58 12.57 23.53 22.13
CA ASN A 58 12.29 22.47 23.09
C ASN A 58 12.40 23.03 24.50
N LEU A 59 11.39 22.88 25.33
CA LEU A 59 11.35 23.31 26.71
C LEU A 59 11.41 22.09 27.63
N SER A 60 12.39 22.07 28.54
CA SER A 60 12.55 20.98 29.51
C SER A 60 12.81 21.54 30.90
N PHE A 61 12.28 20.89 31.92
CA PHE A 61 12.67 21.10 33.30
C PHE A 61 13.73 20.08 33.69
N GLN A 62 14.83 20.56 34.26
CA GLN A 62 15.91 19.72 34.74
C GLN A 62 16.14 20.01 36.22
N GLY A 63 16.17 18.97 37.04
CA GLY A 63 16.50 19.09 38.46
C GLY A 63 17.60 18.08 38.79
N ALA A 64 18.68 18.59 39.38
CA ALA A 64 19.78 17.80 39.89
C ALA A 64 19.99 18.10 41.38
N TYR A 65 20.20 17.06 42.16
CA TYR A 65 20.67 17.17 43.53
C TYR A 65 21.92 16.32 43.68
N GLN A 66 22.93 16.90 44.32
CA GLN A 66 24.17 16.21 44.62
C GLN A 66 24.68 16.60 45.99
N SER A 67 25.24 15.64 46.72
CA SER A 67 25.91 15.87 47.97
C SER A 67 27.19 15.03 48.01
N GLY A 68 28.28 15.73 48.32
CA GLY A 68 29.59 15.07 48.39
C GLY A 68 30.37 15.61 49.58
N GLU A 69 31.32 14.83 50.11
CA GLU A 69 32.23 15.20 51.16
C GLU A 69 33.65 14.74 50.79
N GLY A 70 34.65 15.57 51.16
CA GLY A 70 36.06 15.30 50.87
C GLY A 70 36.46 15.69 49.44
N GLY A 71 37.59 15.23 48.99
CA GLY A 71 38.17 15.54 47.68
C GLY A 71 39.01 16.82 47.73
N ARG A 72 39.12 17.49 46.56
CA ARG A 72 39.92 18.71 46.42
C ARG A 72 39.26 19.90 47.13
N SER A 73 40.03 20.63 47.95
CA SER A 73 39.58 21.88 48.59
C SER A 73 40.48 23.03 48.23
N ILE A 74 39.97 24.25 48.40
CA ILE A 74 40.75 25.50 48.36
C ILE A 74 40.76 26.06 49.77
N ALA A 75 41.98 26.18 50.35
CA ALA A 75 42.17 26.84 51.60
C ALA A 75 42.40 28.35 51.38
N PHE A 76 41.58 29.15 52.02
CA PHE A 76 41.76 30.62 52.09
C PHE A 76 42.37 30.94 53.44
N PRO A 77 43.68 31.29 53.51
CA PRO A 77 44.37 31.47 54.74
C PRO A 77 44.06 32.89 55.38
N VAL A 78 42.76 33.18 55.52
CA VAL A 78 42.30 34.48 56.05
C VAL A 78 42.76 34.70 57.46
N GLY A 79 42.74 33.63 58.25
CA GLY A 79 43.27 33.62 59.61
C GLY A 79 44.78 33.97 59.68
N ASP A 80 45.56 33.26 58.88
CA ASP A 80 47.04 33.46 58.85
C ASP A 80 47.42 34.82 58.37
N LEU A 81 46.60 35.45 57.49
CA LEU A 81 46.83 36.86 57.02
C LEU A 81 46.41 37.90 58.04
N LEU A 82 45.26 37.72 58.68
CA LEU A 82 44.65 38.77 59.53
C LEU A 82 45.03 38.66 61.05
N ASN A 83 45.25 37.43 61.55
CA ASN A 83 45.53 37.20 62.95
C ASN A 83 46.79 37.93 63.45
N PRO A 84 47.92 38.03 62.71
CA PRO A 84 49.06 38.81 63.10
C PRO A 84 48.72 40.34 63.27
N VAL A 85 47.87 40.86 62.32
CA VAL A 85 47.41 42.21 62.35
C VAL A 85 46.49 42.45 63.57
N TYR A 86 45.54 41.57 63.82
CA TYR A 86 44.62 41.63 64.96
C TYR A 86 45.35 41.48 66.29
N SER A 87 46.37 40.60 66.37
CA SER A 87 47.20 40.49 67.55
C SER A 87 47.94 41.78 67.81
N THR A 88 48.53 42.44 66.82
CA THR A 88 49.21 43.69 66.91
C THR A 88 48.29 44.84 67.37
N LEU A 89 47.07 44.90 66.74
CA LEU A 89 46.05 45.91 67.13
C LEU A 89 45.59 45.70 68.58
N ASN A 90 45.35 44.45 69.01
CA ASN A 90 45.00 44.16 70.41
C ASN A 90 46.12 44.57 71.38
N ALA A 91 47.38 44.35 71.02
CA ALA A 91 48.49 44.77 71.82
C ALA A 91 48.64 46.29 71.94
N LEU A 92 48.45 47.01 70.82
CA LEU A 92 48.52 48.50 70.76
C LEU A 92 47.34 49.17 71.50
N THR A 93 46.14 48.66 71.38
CA THR A 93 44.94 49.21 72.04
C THR A 93 44.74 48.71 73.47
N ARG A 94 45.54 47.72 73.91
CA ARG A 94 45.40 47.04 75.21
C ARG A 94 43.99 46.43 75.39
N THR A 95 43.36 45.92 74.28
CA THR A 95 42.02 45.33 74.25
C THR A 95 42.04 43.93 73.62
N THR A 96 40.90 43.24 73.64
CA THR A 96 40.68 41.97 72.97
C THR A 96 39.56 42.12 71.92
N GLN A 97 39.36 43.31 71.36
CA GLN A 97 38.25 43.62 70.43
C GLN A 97 38.40 42.94 69.03
N PHE A 98 39.62 42.50 68.70
CA PHE A 98 39.93 41.85 67.44
C PHE A 98 40.12 40.39 67.68
N PRO A 99 39.05 39.54 67.52
CA PRO A 99 39.15 38.11 67.78
C PRO A 99 39.96 37.40 66.69
N GLN A 100 40.61 36.28 67.07
CA GLN A 100 41.29 35.40 66.11
C GLN A 100 40.24 34.71 65.20
N ILE A 101 40.51 34.67 63.91
CA ILE A 101 39.67 34.03 62.91
C ILE A 101 40.33 32.79 62.38
N SER A 102 39.52 31.78 62.06
CA SER A 102 39.98 30.50 61.44
C SER A 102 40.19 30.69 59.93
N ASN A 103 41.11 29.96 59.36
CA ASN A 103 41.18 29.80 57.89
C ASN A 103 39.88 29.21 57.35
N VAL A 104 39.46 29.69 56.16
CA VAL A 104 38.28 29.19 55.47
C VAL A 104 38.69 28.15 54.46
N GLU A 105 38.12 26.96 54.52
CA GLU A 105 38.31 25.90 53.54
C GLU A 105 37.03 25.66 52.80
N THR A 106 37.09 25.69 51.47
CA THR A 106 35.95 25.42 50.61
C THR A 106 36.20 24.21 49.76
N ASN A 107 35.36 23.20 49.90
CA ASN A 107 35.43 21.97 49.11
C ASN A 107 34.82 22.17 47.70
N PHE A 108 35.43 21.56 46.68
CA PHE A 108 34.91 21.57 45.33
C PHE A 108 33.65 20.74 45.20
N PHE A 109 33.50 19.69 45.99
CA PHE A 109 32.23 18.95 46.05
C PHE A 109 31.30 19.64 47.06
N PRO A 110 30.22 20.28 46.55
CA PRO A 110 29.32 20.97 47.45
C PRO A 110 28.48 19.99 48.25
N ARG A 111 28.22 20.26 49.52
CA ARG A 111 27.22 19.56 50.32
C ARG A 111 25.83 20.10 50.01
N ASN A 112 24.85 19.18 49.87
CA ASN A 112 23.43 19.51 49.68
C ASN A 112 23.20 20.52 48.57
N PHE A 113 23.88 20.35 47.44
CA PHE A 113 23.77 21.25 46.30
C PHE A 113 22.60 20.78 45.39
N TYR A 114 21.76 21.74 45.04
CA TYR A 114 20.73 21.54 44.03
C TYR A 114 20.96 22.47 42.83
N ASP A 115 20.58 22.01 41.63
CA ASP A 115 20.45 22.84 40.42
C ASP A 115 19.11 22.47 39.77
N MET A 116 18.18 23.41 39.78
CA MET A 116 16.87 23.29 39.17
C MET A 116 16.74 24.38 38.11
N LYS A 117 16.46 23.97 36.86
CA LYS A 117 16.34 24.90 35.73
C LYS A 117 15.27 24.49 34.73
N VAL A 118 14.65 25.51 34.15
CA VAL A 118 13.89 25.37 32.90
C VAL A 118 14.86 25.76 31.79
N GLN A 119 15.07 24.81 30.88
CA GLN A 119 15.96 25.00 29.73
C GLN A 119 15.11 25.01 28.44
N SER A 120 15.32 26.06 27.63
CA SER A 120 14.82 26.14 26.26
C SER A 120 16.01 26.03 25.31
N THR A 121 15.91 25.12 24.35
CA THR A 121 16.90 24.95 23.27
C THR A 121 16.24 25.02 21.92
N MET A 122 16.84 25.73 20.95
CA MET A 122 16.33 25.84 19.60
C MET A 122 17.47 25.76 18.58
N PRO A 123 17.36 24.96 17.53
CA PRO A 123 18.32 24.94 16.42
C PRO A 123 18.16 26.24 15.61
N ILE A 124 19.24 27.02 15.47
CA ILE A 124 19.30 28.24 14.64
C ILE A 124 19.72 27.85 13.20
N TYR A 125 20.73 27.00 13.10
CA TYR A 125 21.20 26.47 11.82
C TYR A 125 21.60 25.01 11.98
N ASN A 126 20.92 24.15 11.26
CA ASN A 126 21.24 22.72 11.18
C ASN A 126 20.75 22.16 9.84
N LYS A 127 21.69 21.87 8.94
CA LYS A 127 21.40 21.38 7.59
C LYS A 127 20.79 19.97 7.61
N ASP A 128 21.11 19.15 8.61
CA ASP A 128 20.54 17.81 8.75
C ASP A 128 19.01 17.86 8.95
N LEU A 129 18.51 18.84 9.71
CA LEU A 129 17.07 19.05 9.88
C LEU A 129 16.40 19.41 8.56
N SER A 130 17.06 20.21 7.71
CA SER A 130 16.55 20.56 6.39
C SER A 130 16.42 19.34 5.49
N TYR A 131 17.44 18.48 5.45
CA TYR A 131 17.38 17.23 4.68
C TYR A 131 16.38 16.24 5.29
N ASN A 132 16.31 16.14 6.62
CA ASN A 132 15.31 15.30 7.26
C ASN A 132 13.88 15.73 6.88
N LYS A 133 13.58 17.04 6.93
CA LYS A 133 12.29 17.56 6.45
C LYS A 133 12.02 17.21 4.98
N GLN A 134 13.03 17.33 4.12
CA GLN A 134 12.92 16.97 2.70
C GLN A 134 12.65 15.48 2.52
N LEU A 135 13.36 14.61 3.25
CA LEU A 135 13.14 13.16 3.23
C LEU A 135 11.72 12.79 3.66
N GLN A 136 11.19 13.42 4.72
CA GLN A 136 9.80 13.16 5.16
C GLN A 136 8.78 13.64 4.12
N SER A 137 9.05 14.75 3.41
CA SER A 137 8.21 15.20 2.29
C SER A 137 8.21 14.19 1.13
N GLN A 138 9.38 13.70 0.75
CA GLN A 138 9.54 12.67 -0.30
C GLN A 138 8.89 11.34 0.09
N GLN A 139 8.90 11.01 1.39
CA GLN A 139 8.23 9.83 1.92
C GLN A 139 6.71 9.88 1.74
N ILE A 140 6.09 11.06 1.86
CA ILE A 140 4.65 11.23 1.56
C ILE A 140 4.38 10.90 0.09
N GLU A 141 5.17 11.47 -0.83
CA GLU A 141 5.01 11.22 -2.26
C GLU A 141 5.17 9.73 -2.59
N LEU A 142 6.12 9.05 -1.96
CA LEU A 142 6.33 7.61 -2.12
C LEU A 142 5.13 6.81 -1.64
N GLN A 143 4.54 7.12 -0.49
CA GLN A 143 3.34 6.46 0.04
C GLN A 143 2.11 6.72 -0.85
N GLN A 144 1.98 7.91 -1.43
CA GLN A 144 0.90 8.22 -2.38
C GLN A 144 1.00 7.38 -3.66
N VAL A 145 2.20 7.23 -4.21
CA VAL A 145 2.42 6.38 -5.39
C VAL A 145 2.16 4.90 -5.06
N ASP A 146 2.58 4.43 -3.89
CA ASP A 146 2.31 3.06 -3.42
C ASP A 146 0.81 2.78 -3.24
N LEU A 147 0.04 3.77 -2.76
CA LEU A 147 -1.42 3.69 -2.71
C LEU A 147 -2.02 3.59 -4.13
N SER A 148 -1.54 4.39 -5.08
CA SER A 148 -2.02 4.36 -6.47
C SER A 148 -1.68 3.03 -7.14
N LEU A 149 -0.48 2.50 -6.91
CA LEU A 149 -0.07 1.18 -7.39
C LEU A 149 -1.01 0.07 -6.89
N TYR A 150 -1.34 0.09 -5.60
CA TYR A 150 -2.28 -0.87 -5.03
C TYR A 150 -3.68 -0.72 -5.63
N LYS A 151 -4.18 0.51 -5.81
CA LYS A 151 -5.49 0.76 -6.44
C LYS A 151 -5.54 0.18 -7.86
N ARG A 152 -4.48 0.32 -8.66
CA ARG A 152 -4.39 -0.27 -10.01
C ARG A 152 -4.46 -1.79 -9.97
N GLU A 153 -3.75 -2.43 -9.05
CA GLU A 153 -3.83 -3.88 -8.88
C GLU A 153 -5.23 -4.33 -8.41
N LEU A 154 -5.84 -3.56 -7.50
CA LEU A 154 -7.20 -3.84 -7.00
C LEU A 154 -8.24 -3.76 -8.12
N VAL A 155 -8.14 -2.82 -9.06
CA VAL A 155 -9.01 -2.75 -10.25
C VAL A 155 -8.96 -4.04 -11.05
N LYS A 156 -7.75 -4.54 -11.35
CA LYS A 156 -7.56 -5.82 -12.04
C LYS A 156 -8.19 -6.99 -11.26
N GLN A 157 -7.97 -7.04 -9.94
CA GLN A 157 -8.51 -8.10 -9.09
C GLN A 157 -10.04 -8.08 -9.08
N ILE A 158 -10.66 -6.91 -8.96
CA ILE A 158 -12.13 -6.74 -8.97
C ILE A 158 -12.70 -7.17 -10.32
N LYS A 159 -12.13 -6.68 -11.44
CA LYS A 159 -12.55 -7.08 -12.79
C LYS A 159 -12.45 -8.59 -12.98
N THR A 160 -11.31 -9.17 -12.60
CA THR A 160 -11.08 -10.62 -12.70
C THR A 160 -12.08 -11.41 -11.86
N ALA A 161 -12.30 -11.03 -10.61
CA ALA A 161 -13.25 -11.70 -9.72
C ALA A 161 -14.69 -11.58 -10.22
N TYR A 162 -15.08 -10.42 -10.72
CA TYR A 162 -16.39 -10.22 -11.33
C TYR A 162 -16.61 -11.11 -12.56
N PHE A 163 -15.64 -11.16 -13.46
CA PHE A 163 -15.73 -12.00 -14.65
C PHE A 163 -15.71 -13.50 -14.32
N GLN A 164 -14.97 -13.92 -13.30
CA GLN A 164 -15.00 -15.31 -12.80
C GLN A 164 -16.38 -15.66 -12.20
N TYR A 165 -17.01 -14.73 -11.48
CA TYR A 165 -18.36 -14.93 -10.99
C TYR A 165 -19.37 -15.08 -12.13
N LEU A 166 -19.35 -14.17 -13.13
CA LEU A 166 -20.23 -14.26 -14.29
C LEU A 166 -20.02 -15.57 -15.09
N LEU A 167 -18.77 -15.99 -15.27
CA LEU A 167 -18.41 -17.27 -15.89
C LEU A 167 -19.06 -18.43 -15.13
N SER A 168 -18.94 -18.46 -13.81
CA SER A 168 -19.49 -19.56 -13.00
C SER A 168 -21.02 -19.65 -13.10
N LEU A 169 -21.71 -18.51 -13.16
CA LEU A 169 -23.15 -18.45 -13.42
C LEU A 169 -23.50 -18.97 -14.82
N GLY A 170 -22.71 -18.61 -15.84
CA GLY A 170 -22.86 -19.12 -17.20
C GLY A 170 -22.71 -20.64 -17.25
N LEU A 171 -21.72 -21.19 -16.56
CA LEU A 171 -21.51 -22.65 -16.48
C LEU A 171 -22.64 -23.38 -15.75
N GLN A 172 -23.15 -22.82 -14.65
CA GLN A 172 -24.33 -23.38 -13.98
C GLN A 172 -25.53 -23.49 -14.91
N LYS A 173 -25.78 -22.46 -15.71
CA LYS A 173 -26.86 -22.46 -16.70
C LYS A 173 -26.64 -23.50 -17.78
N VAL A 174 -25.40 -23.70 -18.25
CA VAL A 174 -25.07 -24.78 -19.22
C VAL A 174 -25.37 -26.12 -18.63
N TYR A 175 -24.92 -26.44 -17.41
CA TYR A 175 -25.20 -27.74 -16.77
C TYR A 175 -26.66 -27.94 -16.46
N GLN A 176 -27.39 -26.90 -16.03
CA GLN A 176 -28.84 -26.98 -15.82
C GLN A 176 -29.59 -27.34 -17.10
N ASN A 177 -29.25 -26.70 -18.23
CA ASN A 177 -29.84 -26.99 -19.53
C ASN A 177 -29.48 -28.41 -20.00
N SER A 178 -28.22 -28.82 -19.85
CA SER A 178 -27.74 -30.15 -20.21
C SER A 178 -28.42 -31.24 -19.39
N LEU A 179 -28.63 -31.01 -18.09
CA LEU A 179 -29.36 -31.93 -17.23
C LEU A 179 -30.80 -32.10 -17.69
N HIS A 180 -31.49 -31.03 -18.04
CA HIS A 180 -32.85 -31.06 -18.55
C HIS A 180 -32.93 -31.92 -19.85
N VAL A 181 -32.02 -31.66 -20.81
CA VAL A 181 -31.97 -32.43 -22.08
C VAL A 181 -31.67 -33.90 -21.83
N ALA A 182 -30.74 -34.24 -20.93
CA ALA A 182 -30.44 -35.65 -20.59
C ALA A 182 -31.64 -36.35 -19.93
N GLN A 183 -32.38 -35.66 -19.05
CA GLN A 183 -33.61 -36.22 -18.44
C GLN A 183 -34.72 -36.46 -19.45
N GLU A 184 -34.94 -35.55 -20.40
CA GLU A 184 -35.91 -35.77 -21.48
C GLU A 184 -35.49 -36.95 -22.39
N GLY A 185 -34.18 -37.03 -22.70
CA GLY A 185 -33.61 -38.18 -23.41
C GLY A 185 -33.85 -39.53 -22.70
N LYS A 186 -33.69 -39.57 -21.37
CA LYS A 186 -34.01 -40.76 -20.56
C LYS A 186 -35.48 -41.13 -20.64
N LYS A 187 -36.39 -40.15 -20.47
CA LYS A 187 -37.85 -40.40 -20.56
C LYS A 187 -38.25 -40.96 -21.91
N MET A 188 -37.65 -40.48 -23.00
CA MET A 188 -37.90 -41.00 -24.34
C MET A 188 -37.41 -42.45 -24.48
N ASN A 189 -36.19 -42.75 -24.01
CA ASN A 189 -35.67 -44.12 -24.05
C ASN A 189 -36.48 -45.08 -23.18
N GLN A 190 -36.98 -44.66 -22.03
CA GLN A 190 -37.85 -45.45 -21.21
C GLN A 190 -39.09 -45.92 -21.99
N LYS A 191 -39.75 -44.97 -22.70
CA LYS A 191 -40.90 -45.31 -23.56
C LYS A 191 -40.53 -46.31 -24.70
N LEU A 192 -39.34 -46.18 -25.26
CA LEU A 192 -38.87 -47.12 -26.30
C LEU A 192 -38.58 -48.49 -25.73
N VAL A 193 -37.99 -48.60 -24.53
CA VAL A 193 -37.75 -49.87 -23.83
C VAL A 193 -39.07 -50.53 -23.44
N ASP A 194 -40.03 -49.77 -22.89
CA ASP A 194 -41.36 -50.28 -22.50
C ASP A 194 -42.15 -50.85 -23.69
N ASN A 195 -41.89 -50.32 -24.90
CA ASN A 195 -42.47 -50.81 -26.14
C ASN A 195 -41.60 -51.86 -26.87
N GLY A 196 -40.54 -52.38 -26.25
CA GLY A 196 -39.64 -53.38 -26.84
C GLY A 196 -38.79 -52.88 -28.01
N LYS A 197 -38.64 -51.51 -28.19
CA LYS A 197 -37.94 -50.90 -29.31
C LYS A 197 -36.54 -50.42 -28.98
N ALA A 198 -36.09 -50.50 -27.71
CA ALA A 198 -34.75 -50.12 -27.26
C ALA A 198 -34.22 -51.10 -26.20
N LEU A 199 -32.90 -51.11 -26.01
CA LEU A 199 -32.22 -51.90 -24.99
C LEU A 199 -32.30 -51.26 -23.59
N PRO A 200 -32.59 -52.07 -22.53
CA PRO A 200 -32.54 -51.54 -21.14
C PRO A 200 -31.21 -50.90 -20.76
N ALA A 201 -30.10 -51.30 -21.39
CA ALA A 201 -28.78 -50.71 -21.21
C ALA A 201 -28.74 -49.20 -21.51
N TYR A 202 -29.61 -48.67 -22.37
CA TYR A 202 -29.71 -47.25 -22.68
C TYR A 202 -30.21 -46.41 -21.49
N ILE A 203 -31.05 -46.99 -20.62
CA ILE A 203 -31.53 -46.35 -19.41
C ILE A 203 -30.36 -46.20 -18.41
N LEU A 204 -29.59 -47.31 -18.22
CA LEU A 204 -28.39 -47.25 -17.34
C LEU A 204 -27.38 -46.24 -17.84
N ARG A 205 -27.20 -46.10 -19.15
CA ARG A 205 -26.32 -45.07 -19.73
C ARG A 205 -26.84 -43.66 -19.48
N ALA A 206 -28.14 -43.42 -19.61
CA ALA A 206 -28.77 -42.14 -19.33
C ALA A 206 -28.67 -41.79 -17.84
N ASP A 207 -28.82 -42.76 -16.93
CA ASP A 207 -28.65 -42.54 -15.49
C ASP A 207 -27.21 -42.12 -15.14
N SER A 208 -26.22 -42.77 -15.76
CA SER A 208 -24.80 -42.40 -15.58
C SER A 208 -24.52 -41.01 -16.11
N GLU A 209 -25.05 -40.62 -17.28
CA GLU A 209 -24.93 -39.28 -17.85
C GLU A 209 -25.52 -38.20 -16.91
N ILE A 210 -26.77 -38.45 -16.45
CA ILE A 210 -27.47 -37.55 -15.51
C ILE A 210 -26.67 -37.37 -14.21
N ALA A 211 -26.18 -38.47 -13.61
CA ALA A 211 -25.39 -38.41 -12.37
C ALA A 211 -24.08 -37.61 -12.58
N GLN A 212 -23.42 -37.77 -13.72
CA GLN A 212 -22.21 -37.01 -14.05
C GLN A 212 -22.51 -35.52 -14.21
N ILE A 213 -23.57 -35.12 -14.91
CA ILE A 213 -23.98 -33.72 -15.08
C ILE A 213 -24.35 -33.09 -13.72
N GLN A 214 -25.07 -33.86 -12.85
CA GLN A 214 -25.41 -33.39 -11.50
C GLN A 214 -24.15 -33.12 -10.65
N ALA A 215 -23.14 -33.99 -10.72
CA ALA A 215 -21.87 -33.76 -10.04
C ALA A 215 -21.16 -32.50 -10.55
N GLN A 216 -21.12 -32.27 -11.87
CA GLN A 216 -20.56 -31.06 -12.47
C GLN A 216 -21.34 -29.80 -12.11
N GLN A 217 -22.67 -29.89 -12.03
CA GLN A 217 -23.52 -28.79 -11.59
C GLN A 217 -23.25 -28.42 -10.13
N ALA A 218 -23.09 -29.39 -9.24
CA ALA A 218 -22.74 -29.14 -7.84
C ALA A 218 -21.35 -28.47 -7.70
N GLU A 219 -20.37 -28.90 -8.48
CA GLU A 219 -19.05 -28.27 -8.50
C GLU A 219 -19.11 -26.81 -9.05
N ALA A 220 -19.88 -26.57 -10.10
CA ALA A 220 -20.09 -25.24 -10.65
C ALA A 220 -20.82 -24.32 -9.65
N ALA A 221 -21.77 -24.85 -8.88
CA ALA A 221 -22.43 -24.09 -7.80
C ALA A 221 -21.42 -23.66 -6.72
N LYS A 222 -20.58 -24.59 -6.26
CA LYS A 222 -19.51 -24.30 -5.30
C LYS A 222 -18.54 -23.24 -5.83
N GLN A 223 -18.14 -23.33 -7.11
CA GLN A 223 -17.25 -22.33 -7.73
C GLN A 223 -17.91 -20.94 -7.82
N SER A 224 -19.21 -20.88 -8.09
CA SER A 224 -19.97 -19.64 -8.10
C SER A 224 -20.02 -19.00 -6.72
N ASP A 225 -20.29 -19.78 -5.68
CA ASP A 225 -20.29 -19.27 -4.29
C ASP A 225 -18.90 -18.77 -3.88
N ALA A 226 -17.85 -19.51 -4.21
CA ALA A 226 -16.47 -19.09 -3.95
C ALA A 226 -16.10 -17.79 -4.69
N ALA A 227 -16.48 -17.65 -5.95
CA ALA A 227 -16.25 -16.44 -6.73
C ALA A 227 -17.02 -15.24 -6.15
N ARG A 228 -18.29 -15.42 -5.74
CA ARG A 228 -19.09 -14.41 -5.06
C ARG A 228 -18.44 -13.96 -3.75
N MET A 229 -18.04 -14.92 -2.92
CA MET A 229 -17.38 -14.62 -1.63
C MET A 229 -16.08 -13.85 -1.84
N TYR A 230 -15.26 -14.23 -2.81
CA TYR A 230 -14.02 -13.54 -3.10
C TYR A 230 -14.24 -12.12 -3.64
N PHE A 231 -15.20 -11.92 -4.52
CA PHE A 231 -15.57 -10.60 -5.01
C PHE A 231 -16.03 -9.68 -3.86
N ASN A 232 -16.93 -10.18 -3.00
CA ASN A 232 -17.42 -9.43 -1.85
C ASN A 232 -16.31 -9.15 -0.84
N PHE A 233 -15.35 -10.06 -0.65
CA PHE A 233 -14.17 -9.82 0.18
C PHE A 233 -13.33 -8.63 -0.34
N LEU A 234 -13.13 -8.52 -1.66
CA LEU A 234 -12.40 -7.37 -2.24
C LEU A 234 -13.11 -6.04 -1.98
N LEU A 235 -14.45 -6.05 -1.90
CA LEU A 235 -15.28 -4.89 -1.60
C LEU A 235 -15.44 -4.61 -0.11
N ASN A 236 -14.92 -5.49 0.77
CA ASN A 236 -15.20 -5.48 2.22
C ASN A 236 -16.71 -5.52 2.52
N ALA A 237 -17.46 -6.27 1.71
CA ALA A 237 -18.91 -6.49 1.86
C ALA A 237 -19.19 -7.85 2.52
N PRO A 238 -20.41 -8.09 3.03
CA PRO A 238 -20.83 -9.40 3.53
C PRO A 238 -20.63 -10.47 2.45
N LEU A 239 -19.98 -11.61 2.78
CA LEU A 239 -19.58 -12.64 1.83
C LEU A 239 -20.75 -13.24 1.02
N THR A 240 -21.96 -13.20 1.58
CA THR A 240 -23.20 -13.72 0.96
C THR A 240 -23.99 -12.65 0.21
N GLN A 241 -23.51 -11.41 0.15
CA GLN A 241 -24.19 -10.32 -0.56
C GLN A 241 -24.36 -10.66 -2.04
N ASP A 242 -25.54 -10.38 -2.58
CA ASP A 242 -25.82 -10.58 -4.01
C ASP A 242 -25.08 -9.55 -4.86
N ILE A 243 -24.55 -10.02 -6.00
CA ILE A 243 -23.83 -9.20 -6.95
C ILE A 243 -24.79 -8.82 -8.09
N GLN A 244 -24.91 -7.53 -8.37
CA GLN A 244 -25.69 -7.07 -9.51
C GLN A 244 -25.03 -7.47 -10.82
N ILE A 245 -25.81 -8.05 -11.70
CA ILE A 245 -25.39 -8.54 -13.02
C ILE A 245 -26.03 -7.62 -14.07
N ASP A 246 -25.31 -6.56 -14.43
CA ASP A 246 -25.69 -5.67 -15.54
C ASP A 246 -24.42 -5.48 -16.40
N PHE A 247 -24.07 -6.52 -17.15
CA PHE A 247 -22.86 -6.53 -17.96
C PHE A 247 -23.07 -7.22 -19.30
N GLU A 248 -22.97 -6.44 -20.37
CA GLU A 248 -23.10 -6.96 -21.74
C GLU A 248 -21.74 -7.49 -22.24
N VAL A 249 -21.52 -8.80 -22.06
CA VAL A 249 -20.25 -9.47 -22.35
C VAL A 249 -19.84 -9.28 -23.82
N ASP A 250 -20.75 -9.47 -24.77
CA ASP A 250 -20.43 -9.36 -26.22
C ASP A 250 -20.03 -7.94 -26.60
N LYS A 251 -20.70 -6.93 -26.04
CA LYS A 251 -20.35 -5.53 -26.25
C LYS A 251 -18.97 -5.19 -25.69
N ALA A 252 -18.67 -5.67 -24.47
CA ALA A 252 -17.37 -5.49 -23.86
C ALA A 252 -16.24 -6.13 -24.68
N ILE A 253 -16.45 -7.34 -25.23
CA ILE A 253 -15.48 -7.97 -26.14
C ILE A 253 -15.29 -7.15 -27.42
N GLN A 254 -16.35 -6.61 -28.00
CA GLN A 254 -16.24 -5.74 -29.18
C GLN A 254 -15.46 -4.45 -28.88
N GLU A 255 -15.64 -3.89 -27.71
CA GLU A 255 -14.85 -2.73 -27.25
C GLU A 255 -13.36 -3.10 -27.11
N VAL A 256 -13.05 -4.23 -26.51
CA VAL A 256 -11.67 -4.74 -26.41
C VAL A 256 -11.01 -4.90 -27.78
N ILE A 257 -11.75 -5.39 -28.78
CA ILE A 257 -11.25 -5.56 -30.16
C ILE A 257 -10.96 -4.20 -30.82
N ARG A 258 -11.75 -3.15 -30.52
CA ARG A 258 -11.62 -1.83 -31.14
C ARG A 258 -10.57 -0.95 -30.46
N THR A 259 -10.25 -1.21 -29.19
CA THR A 259 -9.35 -0.36 -28.42
C THR A 259 -7.91 -0.60 -28.84
N ASN A 260 -7.32 0.38 -29.55
CA ASN A 260 -5.87 0.48 -29.71
C ASN A 260 -5.31 1.09 -28.43
N ALA A 261 -4.73 0.24 -27.59
CA ALA A 261 -4.22 0.68 -26.31
C ALA A 261 -2.89 1.42 -26.47
N GLY A 262 -2.83 2.63 -25.89
CA GLY A 262 -1.59 3.35 -25.62
C GLY A 262 -0.88 2.77 -24.40
N GLU A 263 0.25 3.38 -24.02
CA GLU A 263 0.91 3.10 -22.73
C GLU A 263 0.66 4.26 -21.79
N GLY A 264 0.24 3.95 -20.57
CA GLY A 264 0.09 4.90 -19.48
C GLY A 264 1.38 5.06 -18.67
N ASN A 265 1.35 5.99 -17.71
CA ASN A 265 2.46 6.16 -16.79
C ASN A 265 2.41 5.06 -15.70
N ARG A 266 3.50 4.29 -15.60
CA ARG A 266 3.61 3.15 -14.66
C ARG A 266 3.98 3.63 -13.27
N GLU A 267 3.12 3.34 -12.30
CA GLU A 267 3.35 3.70 -10.89
C GLU A 267 4.62 3.07 -10.33
N GLU A 268 4.99 1.85 -10.76
CA GLU A 268 6.20 1.17 -10.32
C GLU A 268 7.46 1.96 -10.68
N LEU A 269 7.53 2.53 -11.88
CA LEU A 269 8.66 3.36 -12.30
C LEU A 269 8.70 4.68 -11.54
N ASN A 270 7.53 5.28 -11.29
CA ASN A 270 7.42 6.50 -10.50
C ASN A 270 7.87 6.26 -9.05
N LEU A 271 7.46 5.11 -8.45
CA LEU A 271 7.89 4.71 -7.10
C LEU A 271 9.41 4.61 -6.99
N LEU A 272 10.05 3.96 -7.96
CA LEU A 272 11.51 3.80 -8.01
C LEU A 272 12.22 5.14 -8.25
N ALA A 273 11.68 5.99 -9.12
CA ALA A 273 12.22 7.33 -9.35
C ALA A 273 12.16 8.19 -8.07
N LYS A 274 11.06 8.14 -7.30
CA LYS A 274 10.95 8.80 -6.01
C LYS A 274 11.93 8.22 -4.99
N SER A 275 12.12 6.90 -4.96
CA SER A 275 13.10 6.24 -4.09
C SER A 275 14.52 6.69 -4.42
N ILE A 276 14.88 6.81 -5.70
CA ILE A 276 16.18 7.34 -6.15
C ILE A 276 16.36 8.78 -5.67
N SER A 277 15.34 9.63 -5.83
CA SER A 277 15.39 11.02 -5.35
C SER A 277 15.61 11.12 -3.82
N MET A 278 15.00 10.21 -3.04
CA MET A 278 15.25 10.10 -1.60
C MET A 278 16.71 9.71 -1.33
N GLN A 279 17.25 8.74 -2.07
CA GLN A 279 18.63 8.29 -1.90
C GLN A 279 19.63 9.42 -2.26
N GLU A 280 19.34 10.23 -3.29
CA GLU A 280 20.13 11.42 -3.61
C GLU A 280 20.08 12.47 -2.49
N THR A 281 18.93 12.62 -1.81
CA THR A 281 18.81 13.49 -0.65
C THR A 281 19.64 12.98 0.53
N VAL A 282 19.66 11.64 0.76
CA VAL A 282 20.52 11.01 1.78
C VAL A 282 22.00 11.21 1.44
N LEU A 283 22.39 11.12 0.18
CA LEU A 283 23.77 11.41 -0.25
C LEU A 283 24.16 12.84 0.09
N LYS A 284 23.35 13.84 -0.29
CA LYS A 284 23.58 15.26 0.04
C LYS A 284 23.63 15.49 1.54
N MET A 285 22.79 14.80 2.32
CA MET A 285 22.83 14.87 3.79
C MET A 285 24.16 14.34 4.33
N ASN A 286 24.67 13.21 3.82
CA ASN A 286 25.96 12.68 4.23
C ASN A 286 27.13 13.58 3.79
N GLU A 287 27.07 14.21 2.62
CA GLU A 287 28.05 15.19 2.13
C GLU A 287 28.07 16.47 3.00
N SER A 288 26.95 16.84 3.58
CA SER A 288 26.83 18.02 4.45
C SER A 288 27.29 17.79 5.90
N PHE A 289 27.85 16.64 6.22
CA PHE A 289 28.25 16.25 7.58
C PHE A 289 29.16 17.27 8.28
N TYR A 290 30.08 17.89 7.54
CA TYR A 290 31.04 18.86 8.08
C TYR A 290 30.50 20.29 8.18
N LEU A 291 29.24 20.53 7.82
CA LEU A 291 28.62 21.85 7.98
C LEU A 291 28.38 22.17 9.47
N PRO A 292 28.55 23.43 9.89
CA PRO A 292 28.35 23.81 11.25
C PRO A 292 26.90 23.62 11.70
N LYS A 293 26.72 23.29 12.98
CA LYS A 293 25.41 23.22 13.66
C LYS A 293 25.38 24.26 14.73
N LEU A 294 24.44 25.21 14.68
CA LEU A 294 24.29 26.30 15.62
C LEU A 294 22.98 26.15 16.38
N ASN A 295 23.06 26.04 17.69
CA ASN A 295 21.91 25.98 18.58
C ASN A 295 21.93 27.20 19.52
N GLY A 296 20.77 27.76 19.79
CA GLY A 296 20.57 28.73 20.87
C GLY A 296 19.99 28.06 22.10
N PHE A 297 20.36 28.53 23.28
CA PHE A 297 19.74 28.06 24.52
C PHE A 297 19.47 29.18 25.49
N VAL A 298 18.45 29.03 26.33
CA VAL A 298 18.11 29.87 27.47
C VAL A 298 17.82 28.96 28.64
N ASN A 299 18.52 29.20 29.75
CA ASN A 299 18.28 28.53 31.02
C ASN A 299 17.81 29.55 32.04
N LEU A 300 16.74 29.26 32.74
CA LEU A 300 16.23 29.99 33.87
C LEU A 300 16.20 29.03 35.05
N GLY A 301 16.95 29.31 36.11
CA GLY A 301 17.08 28.33 37.17
C GLY A 301 17.43 28.94 38.54
N SER A 302 17.58 28.03 39.49
CA SER A 302 18.05 28.31 40.83
C SER A 302 19.01 27.21 41.22
N GLN A 303 20.19 27.61 41.74
CA GLN A 303 21.18 26.67 42.25
C GLN A 303 21.77 27.18 43.57
N SER A 304 21.91 26.31 44.55
CA SER A 304 22.53 26.69 45.82
C SER A 304 22.88 25.42 46.62
N SER A 305 23.73 25.62 47.64
CA SER A 305 23.97 24.65 48.69
C SER A 305 22.91 24.78 49.81
N ASN A 306 22.65 23.66 50.51
CA ASN A 306 21.78 23.64 51.70
C ASN A 306 20.34 24.13 51.44
N TRP A 307 19.79 23.94 50.23
CA TRP A 307 18.41 24.28 49.84
C TRP A 307 18.06 25.77 50.03
N ALA A 308 19.04 26.64 49.93
CA ALA A 308 18.83 28.09 50.07
C ALA A 308 18.13 28.67 48.83
N LEU A 309 16.81 28.66 48.82
CA LEU A 309 15.96 29.26 47.78
C LEU A 309 15.78 30.75 48.06
N ASN A 310 16.58 31.60 47.45
CA ASN A 310 16.53 33.06 47.64
C ASN A 310 16.94 33.82 46.35
N SER A 311 16.90 35.13 46.37
CA SER A 311 17.26 35.96 45.21
C SER A 311 18.72 35.80 44.74
N LYS A 312 19.61 35.28 45.60
CA LYS A 312 21.03 35.02 45.26
C LYS A 312 21.22 33.65 44.59
N SER A 313 20.25 32.73 44.71
CA SER A 313 20.30 31.40 44.09
C SER A 313 19.72 31.39 42.70
N ALA A 314 18.87 32.37 42.35
CA ALA A 314 18.28 32.49 41.03
C ALA A 314 19.32 32.94 39.99
N TYR A 315 19.28 32.30 38.79
CA TYR A 315 20.15 32.69 37.69
C TYR A 315 19.43 32.58 36.35
N TYR A 316 19.94 33.30 35.37
CA TYR A 316 19.62 33.04 33.94
C TYR A 316 20.93 32.87 33.17
N MET A 317 20.87 32.06 32.12
CA MET A 317 21.98 31.88 31.20
C MET A 317 21.41 31.80 29.79
N LEU A 318 21.94 32.57 28.89
CA LEU A 318 21.62 32.49 27.47
C LEU A 318 22.93 32.33 26.68
N GLY A 319 22.87 31.57 25.59
CA GLY A 319 24.07 31.37 24.81
C GLY A 319 23.81 30.72 23.47
N LEU A 320 24.87 30.63 22.70
CA LEU A 320 24.95 29.96 21.42
C LEU A 320 25.95 28.82 21.52
N GLN A 321 25.59 27.67 21.00
CA GLN A 321 26.48 26.53 20.90
C GLN A 321 26.72 26.23 19.43
N LEU A 322 27.98 26.30 19.00
CA LEU A 322 28.45 25.96 17.66
C LEU A 322 29.15 24.59 17.70
N ASP A 323 28.71 23.65 16.90
CA ASP A 323 29.31 22.35 16.73
C ASP A 323 29.75 22.20 15.27
N ILE A 324 31.05 21.93 15.05
CA ILE A 324 31.63 21.68 13.74
C ILE A 324 32.46 20.42 13.84
N PRO A 325 32.02 19.27 13.26
CA PRO A 325 32.82 18.06 13.23
C PRO A 325 34.06 18.26 12.34
N ILE A 326 35.25 18.16 12.89
CA ILE A 326 36.51 18.37 12.14
C ILE A 326 37.03 17.05 11.58
N TYR A 327 36.96 15.99 12.36
CA TYR A 327 37.42 14.66 11.96
C TYR A 327 36.60 13.56 12.61
N ALA A 328 36.16 12.59 11.82
CA ALA A 328 35.30 11.49 12.26
C ALA A 328 35.92 10.10 11.94
N GLY A 329 37.23 9.96 11.91
CA GLY A 329 37.89 8.68 11.64
C GLY A 329 37.57 8.10 10.26
N ASN A 330 37.45 8.94 9.24
CA ASN A 330 37.08 8.57 7.85
C ASN A 330 35.67 7.94 7.69
N ARG A 331 34.89 7.80 8.78
CA ARG A 331 33.56 7.14 8.74
C ARG A 331 32.60 7.80 7.77
N ASN A 332 32.61 9.14 7.69
CA ASN A 332 31.72 9.85 6.79
C ASN A 332 32.03 9.62 5.33
N ASN A 333 33.31 9.59 4.94
CA ASN A 333 33.72 9.28 3.58
C ASN A 333 33.31 7.85 3.15
N LEU A 334 33.43 6.89 4.07
CA LEU A 334 32.97 5.53 3.81
C LEU A 334 31.45 5.46 3.67
N LYS A 335 30.72 6.23 4.48
CA LYS A 335 29.26 6.32 4.37
C LYS A 335 28.80 6.98 3.07
N ILE A 336 29.49 8.02 2.60
CA ILE A 336 29.25 8.64 1.30
C ILE A 336 29.46 7.61 0.18
N LYS A 337 30.58 6.87 0.18
CA LYS A 337 30.84 5.80 -0.78
C LYS A 337 29.76 4.72 -0.77
N GLN A 338 29.33 4.27 0.42
CA GLN A 338 28.25 3.32 0.56
C GLN A 338 26.97 3.86 -0.07
N THR A 339 26.58 5.08 0.24
CA THR A 339 25.36 5.72 -0.30
C THR A 339 25.44 5.89 -1.84
N GLN A 340 26.63 6.15 -2.39
CA GLN A 340 26.84 6.20 -3.84
C GLN A 340 26.63 4.83 -4.50
N LEU A 341 27.07 3.74 -3.85
CA LEU A 341 26.83 2.37 -4.33
C LEU A 341 25.34 1.99 -4.20
N ASP A 342 24.67 2.39 -3.12
CA ASP A 342 23.23 2.20 -2.94
C ASP A 342 22.44 2.94 -4.05
N LEU A 343 22.85 4.17 -4.38
CA LEU A 343 22.26 4.94 -5.48
C LEU A 343 22.49 4.28 -6.85
N ALA A 344 23.68 3.76 -7.11
CA ALA A 344 23.97 3.01 -8.33
C ALA A 344 23.09 1.73 -8.41
N THR A 345 22.95 1.01 -7.30
CA THR A 345 22.06 -0.15 -7.20
C THR A 345 20.59 0.23 -7.47
N ALA A 346 20.12 1.34 -6.91
CA ALA A 346 18.76 1.81 -7.14
C ALA A 346 18.49 2.17 -8.61
N LYS A 347 19.47 2.79 -9.29
CA LYS A 347 19.39 3.10 -10.73
C LYS A 347 19.36 1.82 -11.57
N ASN A 348 20.20 0.83 -11.25
CA ASN A 348 20.18 -0.46 -11.94
C ASN A 348 18.84 -1.19 -11.72
N THR A 349 18.26 -1.08 -10.51
CA THR A 349 16.94 -1.64 -10.20
C THR A 349 15.85 -0.97 -11.04
N LEU A 350 15.91 0.35 -11.24
CA LEU A 350 14.98 1.07 -12.11
C LEU A 350 15.05 0.56 -13.57
N ASP A 351 16.27 0.43 -14.13
CA ASP A 351 16.48 -0.09 -15.49
C ASP A 351 16.00 -1.53 -15.65
N LEU A 352 16.32 -2.39 -14.68
CA LEU A 352 15.84 -3.78 -14.67
C LEU A 352 14.31 -3.83 -14.60
N THR A 353 13.70 -3.07 -13.69
CA THR A 353 12.24 -3.04 -13.54
C THR A 353 11.56 -2.50 -14.80
N ALA A 354 12.11 -1.47 -15.45
CA ALA A 354 11.57 -0.97 -16.71
C ALA A 354 11.54 -2.06 -17.80
N LYS A 355 12.60 -2.85 -17.91
CA LYS A 355 12.66 -3.99 -18.84
C LYS A 355 11.67 -5.10 -18.47
N GLN A 356 11.52 -5.41 -17.18
CA GLN A 356 10.54 -6.39 -16.70
C GLN A 356 9.10 -5.95 -16.98
N LEU A 357 8.79 -4.68 -16.76
CA LEU A 357 7.46 -4.12 -17.01
C LEU A 357 7.13 -4.11 -18.52
N ASN A 358 8.10 -3.78 -19.36
CA ASN A 358 7.92 -3.89 -20.82
C ASN A 358 7.65 -5.34 -21.24
N LEU A 359 8.43 -6.30 -20.72
CA LEU A 359 8.19 -7.72 -20.96
C LEU A 359 6.78 -8.16 -20.49
N ALA A 360 6.34 -7.70 -19.32
CA ALA A 360 5.01 -8.02 -18.79
C ALA A 360 3.89 -7.45 -19.68
N THR A 361 4.03 -6.20 -20.13
CA THR A 361 3.07 -5.55 -21.05
C THR A 361 2.98 -6.29 -22.38
N GLU A 362 4.12 -6.61 -23.00
CA GLU A 362 4.19 -7.38 -24.25
C GLU A 362 3.57 -8.78 -24.08
N THR A 363 3.87 -9.45 -22.97
CA THR A 363 3.31 -10.79 -22.67
C THR A 363 1.79 -10.73 -22.48
N ALA A 364 1.30 -9.73 -21.76
CA ALA A 364 -0.14 -9.53 -21.54
C ALA A 364 -0.86 -9.21 -22.87
N GLN A 365 -0.25 -8.39 -23.75
CA GLN A 365 -0.79 -8.07 -25.07
C GLN A 365 -0.90 -9.33 -25.96
N LYS A 366 0.16 -10.16 -25.98
CA LYS A 366 0.14 -11.42 -26.70
C LYS A 366 -0.89 -12.41 -26.12
N GLY A 367 -1.02 -12.43 -24.80
CA GLY A 367 -2.04 -13.21 -24.10
C GLY A 367 -3.46 -12.80 -24.51
N LEU A 368 -3.72 -11.49 -24.59
CA LEU A 368 -5.01 -10.98 -25.06
C LEU A 368 -5.28 -11.36 -26.53
N LYS A 369 -4.31 -11.17 -27.42
CA LYS A 369 -4.45 -11.58 -28.83
C LYS A 369 -4.74 -13.10 -28.96
N SER A 370 -4.02 -13.93 -28.21
CA SER A 370 -4.25 -15.39 -28.19
C SER A 370 -5.65 -15.75 -27.68
N SER A 371 -6.12 -15.05 -26.61
CA SER A 371 -7.48 -15.32 -26.08
C SER A 371 -8.58 -14.93 -27.07
N LEU A 372 -8.40 -13.86 -27.85
CA LEU A 372 -9.33 -13.47 -28.93
C LEU A 372 -9.41 -14.54 -30.02
N VAL A 373 -8.28 -15.11 -30.45
CA VAL A 373 -8.26 -16.24 -31.42
C VAL A 373 -8.97 -17.45 -30.83
N GLY A 374 -8.71 -17.78 -29.56
CA GLY A 374 -9.40 -18.87 -28.85
C GLY A 374 -10.91 -18.64 -28.77
N TYR A 375 -11.37 -17.44 -28.51
CA TYR A 375 -12.80 -17.08 -28.52
C TYR A 375 -13.42 -17.26 -29.89
N GLN A 376 -12.80 -16.78 -30.97
CA GLN A 376 -13.29 -16.97 -32.34
C GLN A 376 -13.38 -18.46 -32.71
N ALA A 377 -12.38 -19.28 -32.37
CA ALA A 377 -12.38 -20.72 -32.61
C ALA A 377 -13.49 -21.43 -31.82
N SER A 378 -13.68 -21.06 -30.54
CA SER A 378 -14.74 -21.64 -29.70
C SER A 378 -16.15 -21.26 -30.19
N THR A 379 -16.33 -20.08 -30.77
CA THR A 379 -17.59 -19.64 -31.39
C THR A 379 -17.92 -20.54 -32.57
N LYS A 380 -16.96 -20.82 -33.47
CA LYS A 380 -17.16 -21.71 -34.62
C LYS A 380 -17.38 -23.15 -34.17
N SER A 381 -16.68 -23.62 -33.14
CA SER A 381 -16.90 -24.95 -32.56
C SER A 381 -18.31 -25.08 -31.98
N LEU A 382 -18.82 -24.07 -31.31
CA LEU A 382 -20.18 -24.06 -30.76
C LEU A 382 -21.23 -24.08 -31.91
N GLU A 383 -21.08 -23.26 -32.95
CA GLU A 383 -21.96 -23.25 -34.12
C GLU A 383 -22.05 -24.67 -34.76
N ALA A 384 -20.88 -25.32 -34.93
CA ALA A 384 -20.81 -26.66 -35.49
C ALA A 384 -21.46 -27.73 -34.59
N ALA A 385 -21.18 -27.67 -33.25
CA ALA A 385 -21.73 -28.60 -32.28
C ALA A 385 -23.26 -28.48 -32.15
N VAL A 386 -23.82 -27.28 -32.21
CA VAL A 386 -25.28 -27.04 -32.22
C VAL A 386 -25.90 -27.64 -33.48
N ALA A 387 -25.30 -27.42 -34.65
CA ALA A 387 -25.81 -27.99 -35.91
C ALA A 387 -25.73 -29.54 -35.90
N TYR A 388 -24.61 -30.10 -35.43
CA TYR A 388 -24.40 -31.54 -35.32
C TYR A 388 -25.42 -32.19 -34.38
N GLN A 389 -25.56 -31.69 -33.16
CA GLN A 389 -26.52 -32.17 -32.17
C GLN A 389 -27.95 -32.19 -32.74
N ARG A 390 -28.38 -31.09 -33.38
CA ARG A 390 -29.71 -30.99 -34.02
C ARG A 390 -29.91 -32.03 -35.11
N LEU A 391 -28.91 -32.30 -35.98
CA LEU A 391 -29.00 -33.30 -37.07
C LEU A 391 -29.07 -34.74 -36.54
N ILE A 392 -28.22 -35.05 -35.55
CA ILE A 392 -28.22 -36.38 -34.92
C ILE A 392 -29.55 -36.65 -34.19
N GLU A 393 -30.08 -35.67 -33.48
CA GLU A 393 -31.35 -35.77 -32.76
C GLU A 393 -32.52 -36.00 -33.74
N LYS A 394 -32.55 -35.27 -34.86
CA LYS A 394 -33.52 -35.50 -35.93
C LYS A 394 -33.39 -36.91 -36.52
N GLY A 395 -32.16 -37.34 -36.83
CA GLY A 395 -31.90 -38.70 -37.34
C GLY A 395 -32.30 -39.82 -36.36
N PHE A 396 -32.17 -39.55 -35.05
CA PHE A 396 -32.64 -40.50 -34.02
C PHE A 396 -34.19 -40.62 -34.03
N HIS A 397 -34.89 -39.50 -34.15
CA HIS A 397 -36.36 -39.50 -34.27
C HIS A 397 -36.86 -40.23 -35.51
N GLU A 398 -36.11 -40.17 -36.62
CA GLU A 398 -36.40 -40.87 -37.86
C GLU A 398 -35.91 -42.34 -37.88
N GLY A 399 -35.26 -42.79 -36.79
CA GLY A 399 -34.70 -44.12 -36.63
C GLY A 399 -33.42 -44.42 -37.42
N VAL A 400 -32.74 -43.40 -37.91
CA VAL A 400 -31.46 -43.47 -38.65
C VAL A 400 -30.25 -43.53 -37.70
N ASN A 401 -30.27 -42.74 -36.62
CA ASN A 401 -29.19 -42.69 -35.66
C ASN A 401 -29.51 -43.48 -34.39
N SER A 402 -28.47 -43.99 -33.72
CA SER A 402 -28.59 -44.68 -32.44
C SER A 402 -28.71 -43.72 -31.26
N TYR A 403 -29.21 -44.20 -30.11
CA TYR A 403 -29.22 -43.43 -28.87
C TYR A 403 -27.81 -43.04 -28.44
N LEU A 404 -26.81 -43.89 -28.62
CA LEU A 404 -25.42 -43.60 -28.25
C LEU A 404 -24.86 -42.39 -29.02
N GLU A 405 -25.21 -42.25 -30.30
CA GLU A 405 -24.84 -41.09 -31.11
C GLU A 405 -25.52 -39.83 -30.61
N THR A 406 -26.76 -39.88 -30.09
CA THR A 406 -27.40 -38.71 -29.48
C THR A 406 -26.74 -38.28 -28.17
N VAL A 407 -26.30 -39.25 -27.33
CA VAL A 407 -25.54 -38.98 -26.11
C VAL A 407 -24.21 -38.31 -26.45
N ASP A 408 -23.48 -38.82 -27.45
CA ASP A 408 -22.22 -38.26 -27.90
C ASP A 408 -22.40 -36.83 -28.43
N ALA A 409 -23.39 -36.61 -29.29
CA ALA A 409 -23.69 -35.28 -29.83
C ALA A 409 -24.07 -34.26 -28.72
N ARG A 410 -24.84 -34.67 -27.70
CA ARG A 410 -25.15 -33.82 -26.53
C ARG A 410 -23.91 -33.50 -25.71
N ASN A 411 -23.04 -34.47 -25.49
CA ASN A 411 -21.78 -34.24 -24.78
C ASN A 411 -20.86 -33.27 -25.54
N GLN A 412 -20.74 -33.41 -26.86
CA GLN A 412 -19.99 -32.48 -27.70
C GLN A 412 -20.58 -31.07 -27.64
N TRP A 413 -21.90 -30.92 -27.71
CA TRP A 413 -22.58 -29.65 -27.59
C TRP A 413 -22.38 -29.00 -26.21
N MET A 414 -22.54 -29.76 -25.11
CA MET A 414 -22.28 -29.26 -23.76
C MET A 414 -20.83 -28.78 -23.60
N ASN A 415 -19.86 -29.59 -24.05
CA ASN A 415 -18.44 -29.24 -23.99
C ASN A 415 -18.11 -27.99 -24.84
N ALA A 416 -18.73 -27.86 -26.02
CA ALA A 416 -18.59 -26.68 -26.87
C ALA A 416 -19.15 -25.41 -26.18
N GLN A 417 -20.31 -25.51 -25.50
CA GLN A 417 -20.86 -24.41 -24.72
C GLN A 417 -19.95 -24.01 -23.56
N ILE A 418 -19.43 -24.97 -22.80
CA ILE A 418 -18.47 -24.72 -21.70
C ILE A 418 -17.23 -24.02 -22.25
N ASN A 419 -16.63 -24.54 -23.34
CA ASN A 419 -15.44 -23.94 -23.94
C ASN A 419 -15.71 -22.55 -24.50
N TYR A 420 -16.88 -22.26 -25.06
CA TYR A 420 -17.29 -20.95 -25.49
C TYR A 420 -17.33 -19.99 -24.31
N GLN A 421 -18.01 -20.34 -23.20
CA GLN A 421 -18.07 -19.53 -21.99
C GLN A 421 -16.68 -19.26 -21.41
N LEU A 422 -15.84 -20.29 -21.29
CA LEU A 422 -14.48 -20.16 -20.80
C LEU A 422 -13.65 -19.19 -21.64
N ASN A 423 -13.69 -19.31 -22.97
CA ASN A 423 -12.91 -18.44 -23.84
C ASN A 423 -13.47 -17.02 -23.91
N GLN A 424 -14.79 -16.84 -23.81
CA GLN A 424 -15.44 -15.53 -23.74
C GLN A 424 -14.92 -14.73 -22.53
N PHE A 425 -14.96 -15.31 -21.34
CA PHE A 425 -14.47 -14.64 -20.12
C PHE A 425 -12.95 -14.60 -20.05
N LYS A 426 -12.22 -15.52 -20.66
CA LYS A 426 -10.77 -15.47 -20.80
C LYS A 426 -10.31 -14.22 -21.54
N VAL A 427 -11.04 -13.77 -22.56
CA VAL A 427 -10.76 -12.50 -23.24
C VAL A 427 -10.87 -11.32 -22.27
N LEU A 428 -11.94 -11.24 -21.50
CA LEU A 428 -12.18 -10.13 -20.56
C LEU A 428 -11.14 -10.11 -19.42
N ILE A 429 -10.77 -11.27 -18.89
CA ILE A 429 -9.73 -11.40 -17.87
C ILE A 429 -8.37 -11.00 -18.45
N ALA A 430 -8.05 -11.44 -19.68
CA ALA A 430 -6.82 -11.06 -20.36
C ALA A 430 -6.78 -9.55 -20.68
N ALA A 431 -7.94 -8.95 -21.02
CA ALA A 431 -8.06 -7.51 -21.22
C ALA A 431 -7.81 -6.73 -19.92
N ALA A 432 -8.38 -7.18 -18.79
CA ALA A 432 -8.13 -6.58 -17.48
C ALA A 432 -6.65 -6.70 -17.06
N ALA A 433 -6.00 -7.82 -17.38
CA ALA A 433 -4.57 -8.01 -17.15
C ALA A 433 -3.73 -7.05 -18.01
N TYR A 434 -4.06 -6.93 -19.31
CA TYR A 434 -3.36 -6.01 -20.22
C TYR A 434 -3.57 -4.54 -19.80
N GLU A 435 -4.79 -4.14 -19.44
CA GLU A 435 -5.12 -2.81 -18.94
C GLU A 435 -4.28 -2.44 -17.70
N ARG A 436 -4.06 -3.38 -16.80
CA ARG A 436 -3.17 -3.20 -15.63
C ARG A 436 -1.72 -3.03 -16.06
N GLU A 437 -1.21 -3.91 -16.93
CA GLU A 437 0.18 -3.88 -17.36
C GLU A 437 0.50 -2.68 -18.26
N ALA A 438 -0.45 -2.18 -19.01
CA ALA A 438 -0.31 -0.98 -19.83
C ALA A 438 -0.70 0.31 -19.08
N ALA A 439 -1.12 0.21 -17.81
CA ALA A 439 -1.53 1.33 -16.95
C ALA A 439 -2.65 2.20 -17.55
N LEU A 440 -3.66 1.60 -18.19
CA LEU A 440 -4.69 2.32 -18.96
C LEU A 440 -5.87 2.81 -18.11
N TYR A 441 -6.17 2.15 -16.98
CA TYR A 441 -7.27 2.56 -16.12
C TYR A 441 -6.95 3.90 -15.44
N PRO A 442 -7.81 4.94 -15.52
CA PRO A 442 -7.60 6.20 -14.81
C PRO A 442 -7.85 6.00 -13.30
N LEU A 443 -6.88 6.40 -12.45
CA LEU A 443 -6.92 6.29 -10.98
C LEU A 443 -7.30 7.63 -10.34
#